data_3fb2f2f8874f9938ef45f36fca826abd
#
_entry.id   3fb2f2f8874f9938ef45f36fca826abd
#
_cell.length_a   1.000
_cell.length_b   1.000
_cell.length_c   1.000
_cell.angle_alpha   90.00
_cell.angle_beta   90.00
_cell.angle_gamma   90.00
#
_symmetry.space_group_name_H-M   'P 1'
#
loop_
_entity.id
_entity.type
_entity.pdbx_description
1 polymer ?
#
loop_
_entity_poly.entity_id
_entity_poly.type
_entity_poly.pdbx_seq_one_letter_code
_entity_poly.pdbx_strand_id
1 'polypeptide(L)'
;MNKAYVMVGTMGSGKSFLARKFIKSHPPAVWIEGDSFASDSWVTMHDQILDRLGQHVGDTVVLEGTHHSRESRLGALITLRSLGWLTVSAVIVHPPLEVCISNNALRSKIIPRHEIVECHRRIEKSLKKIEAEGFSLVIYASEGEWV
;
A
#
# COMPACT_ATOMS: atom_id res chain seq x y z
N MET A 1 -20.48 -4.19 3.71
CA MET A 1 -19.54 -3.92 4.81
C MET A 1 -18.26 -3.34 4.25
N ASN A 2 -17.83 -2.23 4.79
CA ASN A 2 -16.73 -1.46 4.24
C ASN A 2 -15.39 -2.01 4.71
N LYS A 3 -14.48 -2.19 3.78
CA LYS A 3 -13.19 -2.81 4.00
C LYS A 3 -12.08 -1.83 3.68
N ALA A 4 -10.97 -1.92 4.40
CA ALA A 4 -9.77 -1.19 4.07
C ALA A 4 -8.67 -2.17 3.65
N TYR A 5 -7.93 -1.78 2.64
CA TYR A 5 -6.81 -2.56 2.11
C TYR A 5 -5.54 -1.73 2.19
N VAL A 6 -4.52 -2.26 2.85
CA VAL A 6 -3.21 -1.63 2.94
C VAL A 6 -2.28 -2.38 1.99
N MET A 7 -1.85 -1.72 0.94
CA MET A 7 -0.95 -2.33 -0.03
C MET A 7 0.49 -2.28 0.48
N VAL A 8 1.20 -3.37 0.28
CA VAL A 8 2.61 -3.51 0.65
C VAL A 8 3.37 -3.94 -0.60
N GLY A 9 4.32 -3.15 -1.02
CA GLY A 9 5.10 -3.49 -2.22
C GLY A 9 6.16 -2.46 -2.55
N THR A 10 7.24 -2.92 -3.15
CA THR A 10 8.35 -2.09 -3.60
C THR A 10 7.92 -1.15 -4.75
N MET A 11 8.61 -0.05 -4.90
CA MET A 11 8.47 0.79 -6.09
C MET A 11 8.68 -0.06 -7.34
N GLY A 12 7.79 0.04 -8.32
CA GLY A 12 7.84 -0.78 -9.53
C GLY A 12 7.24 -2.18 -9.39
N SER A 13 6.64 -2.52 -8.25
CA SER A 13 6.05 -3.85 -8.05
C SER A 13 4.72 -4.07 -8.77
N GLY A 14 4.06 -2.99 -9.22
CA GLY A 14 2.73 -3.07 -9.85
C GLY A 14 1.58 -2.72 -8.93
N LYS A 15 1.84 -2.17 -7.76
CA LYS A 15 0.80 -1.77 -6.79
C LYS A 15 -0.25 -0.85 -7.40
N SER A 16 0.20 0.21 -8.08
CA SER A 16 -0.71 1.20 -8.67
C SER A 16 -1.61 0.59 -9.72
N PHE A 17 -1.06 -0.31 -10.53
CA PHE A 17 -1.83 -1.05 -11.53
C PHE A 17 -2.93 -1.89 -10.88
N LEU A 18 -2.58 -2.63 -9.82
CA LEU A 18 -3.53 -3.47 -9.10
C LEU A 18 -4.59 -2.63 -8.36
N ALA A 19 -4.18 -1.54 -7.72
CA ALA A 19 -5.09 -0.63 -7.04
C ALA A 19 -6.12 -0.08 -8.03
N ARG A 20 -5.67 0.40 -9.17
CA ARG A 20 -6.52 0.96 -10.21
C ARG A 20 -7.52 -0.06 -10.75
N LYS A 21 -7.06 -1.28 -10.97
CA LYS A 21 -7.89 -2.39 -11.44
C LYS A 21 -8.98 -2.72 -10.41
N PHE A 22 -8.61 -2.78 -9.14
CA PHE A 22 -9.56 -3.06 -8.04
C PHE A 22 -10.63 -1.98 -7.94
N ILE A 23 -10.22 -0.71 -7.93
CA ILE A 23 -11.15 0.43 -7.85
C ILE A 23 -12.17 0.40 -8.99
N LYS A 24 -11.71 0.11 -10.20
CA LYS A 24 -12.57 0.03 -11.37
C LYS A 24 -13.60 -1.10 -11.27
N SER A 25 -13.23 -2.21 -10.64
CA SER A 25 -14.10 -3.39 -10.49
C SER A 25 -15.01 -3.31 -9.27
N HIS A 26 -14.74 -2.45 -8.32
CA HIS A 26 -15.45 -2.36 -7.05
C HIS A 26 -15.90 -0.94 -6.71
N PRO A 27 -16.65 -0.28 -7.59
CA PRO A 27 -17.17 1.04 -7.25
C PRO A 27 -18.18 0.92 -6.10
N PRO A 28 -18.23 1.84 -5.16
CA PRO A 28 -17.54 3.14 -5.10
C PRO A 28 -16.24 3.15 -4.28
N ALA A 29 -15.43 2.10 -4.36
CA ALA A 29 -14.16 2.04 -3.63
C ALA A 29 -13.27 3.24 -3.95
N VAL A 30 -12.52 3.71 -2.95
CA VAL A 30 -11.67 4.90 -3.04
C VAL A 30 -10.20 4.50 -2.94
N TRP A 31 -9.40 5.03 -3.86
CA TRP A 31 -7.95 4.82 -3.87
C TRP A 31 -7.25 6.03 -3.27
N ILE A 32 -6.48 5.80 -2.21
CA ILE A 32 -5.66 6.84 -1.57
C ILE A 32 -4.20 6.46 -1.80
N GLU A 33 -3.56 7.22 -2.67
CA GLU A 33 -2.18 7.00 -3.07
C GLU A 33 -1.28 7.99 -2.33
N GLY A 34 -0.32 7.48 -1.54
CA GLY A 34 0.60 8.31 -0.78
C GLY A 34 1.42 9.26 -1.66
N ASP A 35 1.84 8.80 -2.83
CA ASP A 35 2.63 9.60 -3.77
C ASP A 35 1.87 10.79 -4.37
N SER A 36 0.55 10.81 -4.26
CA SER A 36 -0.29 11.92 -4.73
C SER A 36 -0.17 13.16 -3.84
N PHE A 37 0.40 13.03 -2.65
CA PHE A 37 0.51 14.13 -1.71
C PHE A 37 1.91 14.73 -1.79
N ALA A 38 2.02 15.91 -2.38
CA ALA A 38 3.27 16.65 -2.42
C ALA A 38 3.56 17.20 -1.03
N SER A 39 4.72 16.86 -0.47
CA SER A 39 5.12 17.32 0.85
C SER A 39 6.62 17.24 1.01
N ASP A 40 7.18 18.25 1.67
CA ASP A 40 8.58 18.29 2.06
C ASP A 40 8.85 17.58 3.37
N SER A 41 7.78 17.20 4.09
CA SER A 41 7.91 16.51 5.36
C SER A 41 6.94 15.33 5.44
N TRP A 42 7.40 14.29 6.10
CA TRP A 42 6.62 13.09 6.36
C TRP A 42 5.35 13.39 7.17
N VAL A 43 5.45 14.31 8.13
CA VAL A 43 4.33 14.70 8.99
C VAL A 43 3.20 15.32 8.16
N THR A 44 3.52 16.22 7.25
CA THR A 44 2.54 16.87 6.38
C THR A 44 1.85 15.86 5.46
N MET A 45 2.61 14.91 4.91
CA MET A 45 2.05 13.84 4.08
C MET A 45 1.11 12.96 4.90
N HIS A 46 1.50 12.60 6.12
CA HIS A 46 0.68 11.80 7.02
C HIS A 46 -0.64 12.51 7.35
N ASP A 47 -0.57 13.80 7.67
CA ASP A 47 -1.76 14.61 7.96
C ASP A 47 -2.72 14.67 6.78
N GLN A 48 -2.19 14.78 5.56
CA GLN A 48 -3.02 14.79 4.34
C GLN A 48 -3.71 13.44 4.13
N ILE A 49 -3.02 12.34 4.38
CA ILE A 49 -3.60 11.00 4.30
C ILE A 49 -4.71 10.83 5.33
N LEU A 50 -4.47 11.25 6.58
CA LEU A 50 -5.48 11.20 7.64
C LEU A 50 -6.72 12.00 7.28
N ASP A 51 -6.53 13.20 6.77
CA ASP A 51 -7.62 14.08 6.36
C ASP A 51 -8.44 13.44 5.24
N ARG A 52 -7.78 12.87 4.25
CA ARG A 52 -8.42 12.18 3.15
C ARG A 52 -9.20 10.94 3.63
N LEU A 53 -8.61 10.14 4.50
CA LEU A 53 -9.29 8.99 5.10
C LEU A 53 -10.52 9.41 5.89
N GLY A 54 -10.43 10.51 6.64
CA GLY A 54 -11.55 11.06 7.41
C GLY A 54 -12.76 11.43 6.53
N GLN A 55 -12.53 11.83 5.29
CA GLN A 55 -13.59 12.16 4.34
C GLN A 55 -14.30 10.92 3.78
N HIS A 56 -13.69 9.74 3.92
CA HIS A 56 -14.19 8.50 3.35
C HIS A 56 -14.51 7.42 4.37
N VAL A 57 -14.73 7.83 5.63
CA VAL A 57 -15.16 6.89 6.67
C VAL A 57 -16.45 6.21 6.26
N GLY A 58 -16.45 4.89 6.30
CA GLY A 58 -17.59 4.10 5.84
C GLY A 58 -17.46 3.58 4.41
N ASP A 59 -16.55 4.12 3.61
CA ASP A 59 -16.30 3.62 2.26
C ASP A 59 -15.27 2.48 2.27
N THR A 60 -15.25 1.68 1.21
CA THR A 60 -14.14 0.76 0.96
C THR A 60 -12.96 1.58 0.45
N VAL A 61 -11.81 1.46 1.10
CA VAL A 61 -10.61 2.23 0.74
C VAL A 61 -9.43 1.32 0.44
N VAL A 62 -8.61 1.75 -0.50
CA VAL A 62 -7.31 1.15 -0.79
C VAL A 62 -6.25 2.19 -0.48
N LEU A 63 -5.45 1.93 0.54
CA LEU A 63 -4.34 2.79 0.93
C LEU A 63 -3.06 2.24 0.32
N GLU A 64 -2.51 2.96 -0.64
CA GLU A 64 -1.31 2.56 -1.34
C GLU A 64 -0.07 3.24 -0.79
N GLY A 65 0.96 2.48 -0.59
CA GLY A 65 2.29 2.91 -0.20
C GLY A 65 3.21 1.70 -0.21
N THR A 66 4.49 1.89 0.00
CA THR A 66 5.41 0.75 0.10
C THR A 66 5.16 -0.06 1.36
N HIS A 67 4.84 0.61 2.45
CA HIS A 67 4.59 -0.01 3.77
C HIS A 67 5.64 -1.07 4.10
N HIS A 68 6.89 -0.78 3.78
CA HIS A 68 8.00 -1.74 3.88
C HIS A 68 8.49 -1.97 5.31
N SER A 69 8.10 -1.12 6.25
CA SER A 69 8.46 -1.28 7.67
C SER A 69 7.25 -1.72 8.50
N ARG A 70 7.53 -2.41 9.59
CA ARG A 70 6.50 -2.77 10.55
C ARG A 70 5.79 -1.54 11.10
N GLU A 71 6.55 -0.48 11.37
CA GLU A 71 6.02 0.78 11.90
C GLU A 71 5.01 1.42 10.94
N SER A 72 5.32 1.48 9.66
CA SER A 72 4.40 2.05 8.68
C SER A 72 3.14 1.20 8.53
N ARG A 73 3.26 -0.12 8.56
CA ARG A 73 2.10 -1.03 8.48
C ARG A 73 1.21 -0.92 9.71
N LEU A 74 1.80 -0.94 10.90
CA LEU A 74 1.05 -0.80 12.15
C LEU A 74 0.41 0.58 12.27
N GLY A 75 1.10 1.62 11.83
CA GLY A 75 0.55 2.96 11.77
C GLY A 75 -0.70 3.03 10.92
N ALA A 76 -0.65 2.44 9.72
CA ALA A 76 -1.81 2.38 8.83
C ALA A 76 -2.96 1.57 9.45
N LEU A 77 -2.65 0.41 10.02
CA LEU A 77 -3.64 -0.46 10.65
C LEU A 77 -4.36 0.23 11.82
N ILE A 78 -3.61 0.83 12.71
CA ILE A 78 -4.16 1.53 13.88
C ILE A 78 -5.01 2.71 13.44
N THR A 79 -4.51 3.50 12.50
CA THR A 79 -5.23 4.67 11.97
C THR A 79 -6.56 4.27 11.36
N LEU A 80 -6.56 3.26 10.50
CA LEU A 80 -7.77 2.80 9.84
C LEU A 80 -8.79 2.27 10.87
N ARG A 81 -8.35 1.48 11.83
CA ARG A 81 -9.24 0.96 12.88
C ARG A 81 -9.78 2.07 13.78
N SER A 82 -8.96 3.06 14.10
CA SER A 82 -9.39 4.22 14.89
C SER A 82 -10.48 5.01 14.20
N LEU A 83 -10.46 5.06 12.87
CA LEU A 83 -11.46 5.77 12.07
C LEU A 83 -12.72 4.93 11.80
N GLY A 84 -12.73 3.67 12.21
CA GLY A 84 -13.92 2.83 12.13
C GLY A 84 -13.87 1.66 11.17
N TRP A 85 -12.77 1.45 10.45
CA TRP A 85 -12.61 0.26 9.61
C TRP A 85 -12.23 -0.95 10.46
N LEU A 86 -13.16 -1.85 10.66
CA LEU A 86 -12.93 -3.06 11.47
C LEU A 86 -12.22 -4.16 10.68
N THR A 87 -12.49 -4.23 9.38
CA THR A 87 -11.83 -5.18 8.49
C THR A 87 -10.72 -4.47 7.71
N VAL A 88 -9.50 -4.71 8.10
CA VAL A 88 -8.31 -4.12 7.46
C VAL A 88 -7.39 -5.24 7.00
N SER A 89 -7.23 -5.38 5.71
CA SER A 89 -6.42 -6.42 5.10
C SER A 89 -5.14 -5.86 4.51
N ALA A 90 -4.06 -6.64 4.56
CA ALA A 90 -2.83 -6.30 3.87
C ALA A 90 -2.84 -6.98 2.49
N VAL A 91 -2.44 -6.24 1.46
CA VAL A 91 -2.29 -6.78 0.10
C VAL A 91 -0.82 -6.67 -0.27
N ILE A 92 -0.16 -7.82 -0.33
CA ILE A 92 1.28 -7.89 -0.60
C ILE A 92 1.52 -8.08 -2.09
N VAL A 93 2.25 -7.15 -2.68
CA VAL A 93 2.66 -7.19 -4.08
C VAL A 93 4.19 -7.29 -4.10
N HIS A 94 4.70 -8.52 -4.24
CA HIS A 94 6.12 -8.79 -4.09
C HIS A 94 6.67 -9.64 -5.24
N PRO A 95 6.77 -9.07 -6.45
CA PRO A 95 7.43 -9.76 -7.56
C PRO A 95 8.94 -9.80 -7.35
N PRO A 96 9.69 -10.57 -8.18
CA PRO A 96 11.14 -10.56 -8.11
C PRO A 96 11.72 -9.15 -8.27
N LEU A 97 12.88 -8.92 -7.66
CA LEU A 97 13.56 -7.62 -7.70
C LEU A 97 13.77 -7.10 -9.13
N GLU A 98 14.12 -7.98 -10.05
CA GLU A 98 14.37 -7.62 -11.45
C GLU A 98 13.14 -7.00 -12.12
N VAL A 99 11.96 -7.48 -11.77
CA VAL A 99 10.68 -6.94 -12.27
C VAL A 99 10.48 -5.51 -11.77
N CYS A 100 10.76 -5.27 -10.48
CA CYS A 100 10.65 -3.94 -9.90
C CYS A 100 11.62 -2.96 -10.56
N ILE A 101 12.85 -3.39 -10.80
CA ILE A 101 13.88 -2.57 -11.45
C ILE A 101 13.47 -2.25 -12.90
N SER A 102 13.01 -3.25 -13.64
CA SER A 102 12.57 -3.06 -15.03
C SER A 102 11.38 -2.10 -15.12
N ASN A 103 10.41 -2.26 -14.25
CA ASN A 103 9.23 -1.39 -14.21
C ASN A 103 9.60 0.04 -13.81
N ASN A 104 10.54 0.19 -12.89
CA ASN A 104 11.01 1.50 -12.46
C ASN A 104 11.61 2.30 -13.61
N ALA A 105 12.33 1.64 -14.52
CA ALA A 105 12.93 2.29 -15.68
C ALA A 105 11.91 2.91 -16.63
N LEU A 106 10.65 2.46 -16.57
CA LEU A 106 9.55 2.97 -17.41
C LEU A 106 8.76 4.09 -16.74
N ARG A 107 9.09 4.47 -15.50
CA ARG A 107 8.36 5.49 -14.77
C ARG A 107 8.81 6.89 -15.21
N SER A 108 7.88 7.85 -15.13
CA SER A 108 8.19 9.27 -15.36
C SER A 108 9.16 9.81 -14.32
N LYS A 109 9.07 9.31 -13.09
CA LYS A 109 10.00 9.64 -12.01
C LYS A 109 10.76 8.37 -11.63
N ILE A 110 12.01 8.28 -12.06
CA ILE A 110 12.86 7.12 -11.80
C ILE A 110 13.43 7.20 -10.39
N ILE A 111 13.21 6.16 -9.61
CA ILE A 111 13.76 6.02 -8.26
C ILE A 111 15.16 5.42 -8.37
N PRO A 112 16.14 5.88 -7.58
CA PRO A 112 17.47 5.28 -7.56
C PRO A 112 17.42 3.77 -7.26
N ARG A 113 18.23 3.00 -7.97
CA ARG A 113 18.25 1.56 -7.87
C ARG A 113 18.48 1.06 -6.44
N HIS A 114 19.39 1.68 -5.70
CA HIS A 114 19.71 1.25 -4.33
C HIS A 114 18.50 1.37 -3.39
N GLU A 115 17.61 2.33 -3.61
CA GLU A 115 16.39 2.49 -2.83
C GLU A 115 15.40 1.37 -3.12
N ILE A 116 15.30 0.94 -4.37
CA ILE A 116 14.44 -0.18 -4.77
C ILE A 116 14.95 -1.47 -4.16
N VAL A 117 16.25 -1.72 -4.25
CA VAL A 117 16.90 -2.91 -3.68
C VAL A 117 16.66 -2.98 -2.17
N GLU A 118 16.87 -1.88 -1.46
CA GLU A 118 16.67 -1.82 -0.01
C GLU A 118 15.21 -2.02 0.39
N CYS A 119 14.30 -1.38 -0.31
CA CYS A 119 12.87 -1.54 -0.04
C CYS A 119 12.42 -2.99 -0.27
N HIS A 120 12.83 -3.58 -1.39
CA HIS A 120 12.51 -4.98 -1.71
C HIS A 120 13.05 -5.93 -0.64
N ARG A 121 14.28 -5.70 -0.18
CA ARG A 121 14.91 -6.50 0.87
C ARG A 121 14.13 -6.41 2.18
N ARG A 122 13.69 -5.22 2.57
CA ARG A 122 12.92 -5.02 3.80
C ARG A 122 11.58 -5.73 3.75
N ILE A 123 10.89 -5.67 2.61
CA ILE A 123 9.62 -6.37 2.43
C ILE A 123 9.86 -7.88 2.49
N GLU A 124 10.88 -8.39 1.81
CA GLU A 124 11.22 -9.82 1.83
C GLU A 124 11.39 -10.33 3.26
N LYS A 125 12.12 -9.59 4.08
CA LYS A 125 12.34 -9.94 5.50
C LYS A 125 11.06 -9.86 6.32
N SER A 126 10.11 -9.03 5.92
CA SER A 126 8.87 -8.82 6.65
C SER A 126 7.79 -9.86 6.36
N LEU A 127 7.89 -10.59 5.26
CA LEU A 127 6.79 -11.46 4.78
C LEU A 127 6.27 -12.43 5.84
N LYS A 128 7.16 -13.05 6.60
CA LYS A 128 6.78 -14.00 7.66
C LYS A 128 6.16 -13.31 8.88
N LYS A 129 6.44 -12.04 9.07
CA LYS A 129 5.99 -11.28 10.25
C LYS A 129 4.66 -10.59 10.04
N ILE A 130 4.33 -10.26 8.79
CA ILE A 130 3.12 -9.51 8.47
C ILE A 130 1.86 -10.24 8.94
N GLU A 131 1.83 -11.56 8.82
CA GLU A 131 0.67 -12.36 9.23
C GLU A 131 0.37 -12.28 10.73
N ALA A 132 1.37 -11.95 11.55
CA ALA A 132 1.22 -11.82 12.99
C ALA A 132 1.00 -10.36 13.44
N GLU A 133 0.92 -9.41 12.52
CA GLU A 133 0.82 -7.98 12.85
C GLU A 133 -0.59 -7.51 13.20
N GLY A 134 -1.60 -8.33 12.94
CA GLY A 134 -2.97 -8.02 13.33
C GLY A 134 -3.92 -7.63 12.20
N PHE A 135 -3.51 -7.78 10.95
CA PHE A 135 -4.42 -7.60 9.82
C PHE A 135 -5.51 -8.66 9.82
N SER A 136 -6.71 -8.29 9.42
CA SER A 136 -7.83 -9.21 9.33
C SER A 136 -7.56 -10.34 8.34
N LEU A 137 -6.85 -10.02 7.26
CA LEU A 137 -6.44 -10.97 6.24
C LEU A 137 -5.15 -10.49 5.59
N VAL A 138 -4.30 -11.40 5.20
CA VAL A 138 -3.09 -11.11 4.41
C VAL A 138 -3.25 -11.75 3.04
N ILE A 139 -3.29 -10.94 2.01
CA ILE A 139 -3.53 -11.34 0.64
C ILE A 139 -2.23 -11.19 -0.16
N TYR A 140 -1.82 -12.24 -0.83
CA TYR A 140 -0.66 -12.22 -1.71
C TYR A 140 -1.15 -12.06 -3.15
N ALA A 141 -1.00 -10.86 -3.70
CA ALA A 141 -1.40 -10.59 -5.06
C ALA A 141 -0.38 -11.17 -6.05
N SER A 142 -0.86 -11.77 -7.12
CA SER A 142 -0.01 -12.33 -8.16
C SER A 142 -0.53 -11.96 -9.54
N GLU A 143 0.40 -11.70 -10.47
CA GLU A 143 0.14 -11.49 -11.90
C GLU A 143 -1.11 -10.67 -12.25
N GLY A 144 -1.24 -9.51 -11.63
CA GLY A 144 -2.35 -8.59 -11.93
C GLY A 144 -3.67 -8.97 -11.27
N GLU A 145 -3.66 -9.93 -10.34
CA GLU A 145 -4.86 -10.31 -9.61
C GLU A 145 -4.71 -10.15 -8.09
N TRP A 146 -5.75 -9.59 -7.55
CA TRP A 146 -5.98 -9.52 -6.12
C TRP A 146 -7.48 -9.74 -5.92
N VAL A 147 -7.78 -10.63 -5.09
CA VAL A 147 -9.17 -10.99 -4.84
C VAL A 147 -9.79 -10.06 -3.82
#